data_336bedaec2f8aba02060b04ef541fd27
#
_entry.id   336bedaec2f8aba02060b04ef541fd27
#
_cell.length_a   1.000
_cell.length_b   1.000
_cell.length_c   1.000
_cell.angle_alpha   90.00
_cell.angle_beta   90.00
_cell.angle_gamma   90.00
#
_symmetry.space_group_name_H-M   'P 1'
#
loop_
_entity.id
_entity.type
_entity.pdbx_description
1 polymer ?
#
loop_
_entity_poly.entity_id
_entity_poly.type
_entity_poly.pdbx_seq_one_letter_code
_entity_poly.pdbx_strand_id
1 'polypeptide(L)'
;IGHDAATIDAVKPDVVVVSTAIPETNPELMRARELDIPVWPRAKMLSELGQGYTTIAVAGTHGKTTTSSMVATMLDRMKLDPSFLIGGIVEGYDTNGRNGQGEYFVAEADESDSSFLYLDPDVVVVTNIEADHLDHYSSLEEIEETFAKFMSLVGEEGTVVVCGDNPHVAELARSTGRRVVTYGTDAANDVVCTPHAHEHALEGACTVTLPDGATHEVVIKSNPGTHNLLNATAALVVAWVLGLDAHAAAEALSGFAGVRRRFTRVGDIDGITVVDDYGHHPTEIKATLAAARGLGFKNVDVVFQPHRYSRLQALVDDFGDAFADADKLVLIDVFSAGEMPIPGVTSKMLADTVRAHHPGKSVSYVPGRMQLLEALSDIVEPGDLLITMGAGDVTTVGPEFIDYLTNKE
;
A
#
# COMPACT_ATOMS: atom_id res chain seq x y z
N ILE A 1 -19.44 1.08 21.63
CA ILE A 1 -18.56 1.41 22.76
C ILE A 1 -18.30 2.90 22.63
N GLY A 2 -18.63 3.68 23.67
CA GLY A 2 -18.36 5.11 23.72
C GLY A 2 -17.03 5.40 24.41
N HIS A 3 -16.57 6.65 24.33
CA HIS A 3 -15.43 7.15 25.09
C HIS A 3 -15.95 7.78 26.41
N ASP A 4 -15.44 7.31 27.54
CA ASP A 4 -15.86 7.77 28.87
C ASP A 4 -14.64 7.89 29.80
N ALA A 5 -14.54 9.01 30.51
CA ALA A 5 -13.50 9.24 31.51
C ALA A 5 -13.46 8.13 32.57
N ALA A 6 -14.64 7.58 32.94
CA ALA A 6 -14.72 6.46 33.87
C ALA A 6 -13.97 5.19 33.43
N THR A 7 -13.73 5.01 32.13
CA THR A 7 -12.90 3.91 31.60
C THR A 7 -11.47 3.99 32.15
N ILE A 8 -10.87 5.18 32.16
CA ILE A 8 -9.52 5.43 32.68
C ILE A 8 -9.47 5.16 34.19
N ASP A 9 -10.47 5.62 34.93
CA ASP A 9 -10.54 5.39 36.39
C ASP A 9 -10.68 3.90 36.76
N ALA A 10 -11.41 3.15 35.92
CA ALA A 10 -11.64 1.72 36.14
C ALA A 10 -10.41 0.86 35.73
N VAL A 11 -9.80 1.16 34.57
CA VAL A 11 -8.68 0.37 34.02
C VAL A 11 -7.36 0.71 34.69
N LYS A 12 -7.14 1.98 35.06
CA LYS A 12 -5.89 2.52 35.61
C LYS A 12 -4.68 2.13 34.77
N PRO A 13 -4.67 2.51 33.48
CA PRO A 13 -3.60 2.11 32.59
C PRO A 13 -2.28 2.78 32.95
N ASP A 14 -1.15 2.11 32.67
CA ASP A 14 0.20 2.68 32.81
C ASP A 14 0.49 3.69 31.68
N VAL A 15 -0.16 3.52 30.53
CA VAL A 15 -0.04 4.40 29.36
C VAL A 15 -1.35 4.39 28.57
N VAL A 16 -1.71 5.54 27.99
CA VAL A 16 -2.82 5.68 27.04
C VAL A 16 -2.23 5.91 25.65
N VAL A 17 -2.61 5.07 24.69
CA VAL A 17 -2.14 5.17 23.31
C VAL A 17 -3.23 5.79 22.45
N VAL A 18 -2.87 6.82 21.66
CA VAL A 18 -3.81 7.54 20.81
C VAL A 18 -3.33 7.60 19.37
N SER A 19 -4.27 7.62 18.42
CA SER A 19 -3.98 7.99 17.02
C SER A 19 -4.21 9.50 16.85
N THR A 20 -3.63 10.06 15.79
CA THR A 20 -3.79 11.48 15.40
C THR A 20 -5.24 11.86 15.09
N ALA A 21 -6.11 10.86 14.78
CA ALA A 21 -7.54 11.08 14.57
C ALA A 21 -8.35 11.34 15.85
N ILE A 22 -7.77 11.10 17.03
CA ILE A 22 -8.45 11.33 18.31
C ILE A 22 -8.34 12.81 18.70
N PRO A 23 -9.48 13.53 18.83
CA PRO A 23 -9.44 14.93 19.17
C PRO A 23 -9.01 15.16 20.63
N GLU A 24 -8.34 16.27 20.89
CA GLU A 24 -7.88 16.68 22.23
C GLU A 24 -9.00 16.78 23.27
N THR A 25 -10.25 16.90 22.83
CA THR A 25 -11.45 16.94 23.66
C THR A 25 -11.98 15.56 24.04
N ASN A 26 -11.32 14.47 23.64
CA ASN A 26 -11.73 13.12 23.99
C ASN A 26 -11.71 12.95 25.52
N PRO A 27 -12.81 12.48 26.17
CA PRO A 27 -12.91 12.41 27.63
C PRO A 27 -11.89 11.45 28.27
N GLU A 28 -11.52 10.35 27.61
CA GLU A 28 -10.51 9.43 28.11
C GLU A 28 -9.12 10.07 28.05
N LEU A 29 -8.80 10.78 26.97
CA LEU A 29 -7.55 11.51 26.82
C LEU A 29 -7.41 12.63 27.85
N MET A 30 -8.46 13.43 28.06
CA MET A 30 -8.48 14.48 29.09
C MET A 30 -8.29 13.89 30.48
N ARG A 31 -8.98 12.78 30.78
CA ARG A 31 -8.86 12.11 32.08
C ARG A 31 -7.48 11.53 32.35
N ALA A 32 -6.84 10.93 31.34
CA ALA A 32 -5.48 10.44 31.47
C ALA A 32 -4.50 11.56 31.83
N ARG A 33 -4.63 12.73 31.19
CA ARG A 33 -3.81 13.92 31.49
C ARG A 33 -4.07 14.47 32.90
N GLU A 34 -5.33 14.51 33.35
CA GLU A 34 -5.68 14.93 34.71
C GLU A 34 -5.04 14.03 35.79
N LEU A 35 -4.81 12.77 35.45
CA LEU A 35 -4.19 11.77 36.35
C LEU A 35 -2.69 11.61 36.14
N ASP A 36 -2.05 12.48 35.33
CA ASP A 36 -0.64 12.39 34.96
C ASP A 36 -0.24 11.03 34.34
N ILE A 37 -1.20 10.31 33.72
CA ILE A 37 -0.93 9.08 32.99
C ILE A 37 -0.28 9.45 31.64
N PRO A 38 0.87 8.83 31.28
CA PRO A 38 1.52 9.10 29.99
C PRO A 38 0.60 8.84 28.81
N VAL A 39 0.54 9.78 27.88
CA VAL A 39 -0.19 9.66 26.60
C VAL A 39 0.83 9.56 25.48
N TRP A 40 0.81 8.45 24.75
CA TRP A 40 1.72 8.19 23.67
C TRP A 40 1.01 8.16 22.33
N PRO A 41 1.59 8.75 21.28
CA PRO A 41 1.14 8.49 19.92
C PRO A 41 1.35 7.01 19.57
N ARG A 42 0.51 6.48 18.69
CA ARG A 42 0.54 5.07 18.26
C ARG A 42 1.94 4.63 17.78
N ALA A 43 2.63 5.49 17.04
CA ALA A 43 3.97 5.19 16.53
C ALA A 43 5.03 5.06 17.64
N LYS A 44 4.90 5.82 18.75
CA LYS A 44 5.78 5.64 19.90
C LYS A 44 5.55 4.27 20.58
N MET A 45 4.29 3.84 20.71
CA MET A 45 4.01 2.48 21.21
C MET A 45 4.56 1.42 20.25
N LEU A 46 4.48 1.64 18.94
CA LEU A 46 5.05 0.73 17.96
C LEU A 46 6.57 0.58 18.13
N SER A 47 7.28 1.67 18.38
CA SER A 47 8.71 1.66 18.69
C SER A 47 9.01 0.86 19.97
N GLU A 48 8.25 1.07 21.03
CA GLU A 48 8.42 0.34 22.28
C GLU A 48 8.16 -1.17 22.11
N LEU A 49 7.20 -1.56 21.27
CA LEU A 49 6.94 -2.96 20.93
C LEU A 49 8.08 -3.60 20.14
N GLY A 50 8.84 -2.81 19.39
CA GLY A 50 10.02 -3.26 18.64
C GLY A 50 11.28 -3.43 19.48
N GLN A 51 11.29 -2.95 20.73
CA GLN A 51 12.48 -3.06 21.56
C GLN A 51 12.90 -4.51 21.83
N GLY A 52 14.17 -4.81 21.60
CA GLY A 52 14.71 -6.15 21.75
C GLY A 52 14.54 -7.05 20.54
N TYR A 53 13.92 -6.55 19.47
CA TYR A 53 13.85 -7.22 18.18
C TYR A 53 14.81 -6.58 17.18
N THR A 54 15.18 -7.33 16.14
CA THR A 54 15.73 -6.75 14.92
C THR A 54 14.57 -6.16 14.14
N THR A 55 14.47 -4.84 14.14
CA THR A 55 13.31 -4.13 13.60
C THR A 55 13.52 -3.75 12.12
N ILE A 56 12.61 -4.21 11.28
CA ILE A 56 12.52 -3.87 9.84
C ILE A 56 11.37 -2.89 9.65
N ALA A 57 11.67 -1.63 9.32
CA ALA A 57 10.67 -0.60 9.08
C ALA A 57 10.53 -0.34 7.59
N VAL A 58 9.30 -0.48 7.05
CA VAL A 58 9.02 -0.31 5.63
C VAL A 58 8.21 0.96 5.42
N ALA A 59 8.80 1.95 4.76
CA ALA A 59 8.22 3.24 4.40
C ALA A 59 8.19 3.45 2.89
N GLY A 60 7.59 4.56 2.48
CA GLY A 60 7.48 5.00 1.08
C GLY A 60 6.08 5.43 0.76
N THR A 61 5.89 6.29 -0.22
CA THR A 61 4.56 6.78 -0.59
C THR A 61 3.63 5.64 -0.98
N HIS A 62 4.12 4.68 -1.78
CA HIS A 62 3.37 3.52 -2.26
C HIS A 62 4.11 2.21 -1.97
N GLY A 63 3.35 1.09 -1.88
CA GLY A 63 3.93 -0.25 -1.73
C GLY A 63 4.30 -0.67 -0.31
N LYS A 64 4.20 0.19 0.71
CA LYS A 64 4.50 -0.11 2.12
C LYS A 64 3.85 -1.41 2.62
N THR A 65 2.53 -1.46 2.54
CA THR A 65 1.72 -2.59 3.04
C THR A 65 2.07 -3.90 2.34
N THR A 66 2.25 -3.86 1.02
CA THR A 66 2.61 -5.04 0.25
C THR A 66 4.02 -5.53 0.59
N THR A 67 5.00 -4.61 0.66
CA THR A 67 6.39 -4.95 0.98
C THR A 67 6.52 -5.48 2.40
N SER A 68 5.95 -4.82 3.41
CA SER A 68 5.98 -5.30 4.79
C SER A 68 5.29 -6.66 4.95
N SER A 69 4.18 -6.89 4.22
CA SER A 69 3.51 -8.19 4.20
C SER A 69 4.36 -9.28 3.54
N MET A 70 5.08 -8.97 2.45
CA MET A 70 6.01 -9.88 1.81
C MET A 70 7.17 -10.23 2.74
N VAL A 71 7.77 -9.24 3.43
CA VAL A 71 8.84 -9.47 4.41
C VAL A 71 8.34 -10.36 5.55
N ALA A 72 7.19 -10.06 6.14
CA ALA A 72 6.61 -10.85 7.23
C ALA A 72 6.31 -12.29 6.80
N THR A 73 5.68 -12.47 5.63
CA THR A 73 5.37 -13.80 5.07
C THR A 73 6.64 -14.59 4.77
N MET A 74 7.64 -13.95 4.16
CA MET A 74 8.94 -14.56 3.85
C MET A 74 9.61 -15.08 5.12
N LEU A 75 9.76 -14.24 6.15
CA LEU A 75 10.38 -14.63 7.42
C LEU A 75 9.61 -15.77 8.13
N ASP A 76 8.27 -15.72 8.12
CA ASP A 76 7.45 -16.79 8.72
C ASP A 76 7.62 -18.12 7.97
N ARG A 77 7.62 -18.10 6.64
CA ARG A 77 7.83 -19.29 5.82
C ARG A 77 9.23 -19.87 5.95
N MET A 78 10.23 -19.04 6.22
CA MET A 78 11.58 -19.44 6.62
C MET A 78 11.64 -19.97 8.06
N LYS A 79 10.49 -20.05 8.79
CA LYS A 79 10.38 -20.54 10.17
C LYS A 79 11.07 -19.64 11.22
N LEU A 80 11.13 -18.35 10.93
CA LEU A 80 11.71 -17.34 11.82
C LEU A 80 10.65 -16.68 12.73
N ASP A 81 9.38 -17.05 12.60
CA ASP A 81 8.24 -16.63 13.43
C ASP A 81 8.23 -15.14 13.82
N PRO A 82 8.22 -14.19 12.84
CA PRO A 82 8.32 -12.77 13.11
C PRO A 82 7.09 -12.22 13.84
N SER A 83 7.30 -11.18 14.64
CA SER A 83 6.25 -10.24 15.01
C SER A 83 6.04 -9.25 13.88
N PHE A 84 4.79 -8.79 13.67
CA PHE A 84 4.53 -7.74 12.67
C PHE A 84 3.35 -6.86 13.04
N LEU A 85 3.39 -5.60 12.58
CA LEU A 85 2.26 -4.68 12.54
C LEU A 85 2.25 -3.93 11.19
N ILE A 86 1.20 -4.17 10.41
CA ILE A 86 1.08 -3.79 9.01
C ILE A 86 -0.25 -3.05 8.81
N GLY A 87 -0.32 -2.11 7.85
CA GLY A 87 -1.51 -1.29 7.61
C GLY A 87 -2.70 -2.03 6.96
N GLY A 88 -2.50 -3.24 6.44
CA GLY A 88 -3.51 -4.07 5.79
C GLY A 88 -3.59 -5.48 6.36
N ILE A 89 -4.70 -6.15 6.10
CA ILE A 89 -4.89 -7.56 6.49
C ILE A 89 -4.12 -8.44 5.53
N VAL A 90 -3.13 -9.18 6.05
CA VAL A 90 -2.30 -10.09 5.28
C VAL A 90 -3.06 -11.39 5.04
N GLU A 91 -3.23 -11.77 3.77
CA GLU A 91 -3.93 -12.99 3.40
C GLU A 91 -3.18 -14.23 3.92
N GLY A 92 -3.94 -15.18 4.44
CA GLY A 92 -3.39 -16.38 5.09
C GLY A 92 -3.11 -16.24 6.59
N TYR A 93 -3.03 -14.99 7.10
CA TYR A 93 -2.98 -14.71 8.55
C TYR A 93 -4.30 -14.14 9.06
N ASP A 94 -5.12 -13.55 8.19
CA ASP A 94 -6.40 -12.89 8.48
C ASP A 94 -6.29 -11.79 9.56
N THR A 95 -5.11 -11.21 9.69
CA THR A 95 -4.79 -10.15 10.64
C THR A 95 -3.79 -9.17 10.07
N ASN A 96 -3.73 -7.98 10.65
CA ASN A 96 -2.74 -6.96 10.36
C ASN A 96 -1.66 -6.84 11.44
N GLY A 97 -1.76 -7.63 12.52
CA GLY A 97 -0.78 -7.67 13.61
C GLY A 97 -0.68 -9.05 14.23
N ARG A 98 0.55 -9.47 14.48
CA ARG A 98 0.88 -10.75 15.10
C ARG A 98 2.07 -10.59 16.05
N ASN A 99 2.00 -11.25 17.19
CA ASN A 99 3.13 -11.40 18.09
C ASN A 99 3.74 -12.79 17.86
N GLY A 100 4.89 -12.85 17.19
CA GLY A 100 5.70 -14.04 16.99
C GLY A 100 6.64 -14.30 18.16
N GLN A 101 7.35 -15.41 18.10
CA GLN A 101 8.36 -15.79 19.10
C GLN A 101 9.80 -15.61 18.57
N GLY A 102 9.95 -15.19 17.32
CA GLY A 102 11.24 -14.95 16.68
C GLY A 102 11.87 -13.61 17.07
N GLU A 103 13.04 -13.35 16.52
CA GLU A 103 13.84 -12.14 16.81
C GLU A 103 13.53 -10.94 15.92
N TYR A 104 12.62 -11.09 14.91
CA TYR A 104 12.32 -10.05 13.93
C TYR A 104 11.00 -9.37 14.22
N PHE A 105 10.98 -8.04 14.05
CA PHE A 105 9.78 -7.24 14.09
C PHE A 105 9.62 -6.44 12.79
N VAL A 106 8.56 -6.69 12.05
CA VAL A 106 8.26 -6.01 10.79
C VAL A 106 7.19 -4.94 11.03
N ALA A 107 7.54 -3.70 10.83
CA ALA A 107 6.66 -2.55 11.03
C ALA A 107 6.43 -1.80 9.72
N GLU A 108 5.17 -1.57 9.36
CA GLU A 108 4.84 -0.57 8.36
C GLU A 108 4.99 0.83 8.96
N ALA A 109 5.82 1.66 8.33
CA ALA A 109 6.19 2.99 8.79
C ALA A 109 5.42 4.04 7.99
N ASP A 110 4.45 4.69 8.65
CA ASP A 110 3.56 5.66 8.02
C ASP A 110 4.18 7.07 8.07
N GLU A 111 4.41 7.65 6.90
CA GLU A 111 4.94 9.00 6.72
C GLU A 111 3.89 10.10 6.82
N SER A 112 2.61 9.77 6.76
CA SER A 112 1.51 10.73 6.57
C SER A 112 1.43 11.84 7.63
N ASP A 113 1.97 11.60 8.83
CA ASP A 113 2.01 12.54 9.96
C ASP A 113 3.42 12.63 10.60
N SER A 114 4.45 12.21 9.87
CA SER A 114 5.83 12.11 10.34
C SER A 114 6.04 11.18 11.55
N SER A 115 5.03 10.38 11.92
CA SER A 115 5.07 9.53 13.11
C SER A 115 6.09 8.38 13.00
N PHE A 116 6.48 7.99 11.78
CA PHE A 116 7.53 7.00 11.56
C PHE A 116 8.90 7.40 12.15
N LEU A 117 9.12 8.68 12.44
CA LEU A 117 10.33 9.17 13.12
C LEU A 117 10.46 8.72 14.59
N TYR A 118 9.42 8.14 15.17
CA TYR A 118 9.50 7.51 16.49
C TYR A 118 10.16 6.12 16.48
N LEU A 119 10.27 5.48 15.31
CA LEU A 119 10.82 4.13 15.20
C LEU A 119 12.33 4.10 15.45
N ASP A 120 12.82 2.93 15.87
CA ASP A 120 14.24 2.63 16.07
C ASP A 120 14.60 1.38 15.24
N PRO A 121 14.77 1.52 13.91
CA PRO A 121 14.94 0.40 13.01
C PRO A 121 16.40 -0.01 12.82
N ASP A 122 16.63 -1.33 12.68
CA ASP A 122 17.90 -1.90 12.21
C ASP A 122 17.98 -1.91 10.68
N VAL A 123 16.84 -2.13 10.03
CA VAL A 123 16.70 -2.07 8.56
C VAL A 123 15.55 -1.14 8.20
N VAL A 124 15.84 -0.16 7.37
CA VAL A 124 14.82 0.70 6.74
C VAL A 124 14.66 0.31 5.28
N VAL A 125 13.43 0.12 4.84
CA VAL A 125 13.09 -0.02 3.43
C VAL A 125 12.34 1.22 2.98
N VAL A 126 12.77 1.87 1.89
CA VAL A 126 12.04 2.95 1.23
C VAL A 126 11.70 2.53 -0.20
N THR A 127 10.44 2.34 -0.46
CA THR A 127 9.95 1.87 -1.77
C THR A 127 9.97 2.96 -2.84
N ASN A 128 9.52 4.15 -2.50
CA ASN A 128 9.51 5.35 -3.33
C ASN A 128 9.21 6.58 -2.47
N ILE A 129 9.46 7.77 -3.03
CA ILE A 129 9.11 9.05 -2.41
C ILE A 129 8.45 9.90 -3.49
N GLU A 130 7.19 10.27 -3.29
CA GLU A 130 6.39 11.09 -4.19
C GLU A 130 5.60 12.15 -3.38
N ALA A 131 5.04 13.12 -4.08
CA ALA A 131 4.20 14.15 -3.46
C ALA A 131 2.84 13.55 -3.08
N ASP A 132 2.65 13.24 -1.81
CA ASP A 132 1.35 12.89 -1.20
C ASP A 132 1.26 13.57 0.18
N HIS A 133 0.12 13.47 0.83
CA HIS A 133 -0.11 14.05 2.16
C HIS A 133 0.19 15.56 2.24
N LEU A 134 -0.12 16.31 1.17
CA LEU A 134 0.08 17.77 1.09
C LEU A 134 -0.86 18.57 2.04
N ASP A 135 -1.73 17.88 2.77
CA ASP A 135 -2.46 18.40 3.92
C ASP A 135 -1.58 18.48 5.19
N HIS A 136 -0.51 17.70 5.26
CA HIS A 136 0.47 17.69 6.35
C HIS A 136 1.80 18.36 5.95
N TYR A 137 2.31 18.05 4.75
CA TYR A 137 3.56 18.59 4.21
C TYR A 137 3.31 19.76 3.28
N SER A 138 4.17 20.77 3.33
CA SER A 138 4.06 21.95 2.48
C SER A 138 4.63 21.77 1.08
N SER A 139 5.51 20.79 0.87
CA SER A 139 6.15 20.50 -0.42
C SER A 139 6.78 19.11 -0.46
N LEU A 140 7.19 18.66 -1.66
CA LEU A 140 7.94 17.43 -1.86
C LEU A 140 9.30 17.47 -1.14
N GLU A 141 9.96 18.62 -1.13
CA GLU A 141 11.24 18.79 -0.45
C GLU A 141 11.13 18.55 1.06
N GLU A 142 10.04 18.97 1.70
CA GLU A 142 9.79 18.69 3.11
C GLU A 142 9.54 17.18 3.36
N ILE A 143 8.86 16.49 2.45
CA ILE A 143 8.69 15.04 2.48
C ILE A 143 10.07 14.37 2.40
N GLU A 144 10.90 14.76 1.43
CA GLU A 144 12.24 14.21 1.21
C GLU A 144 13.15 14.43 2.44
N GLU A 145 13.14 15.64 3.02
CA GLU A 145 13.87 15.92 4.26
C GLU A 145 13.42 15.01 5.42
N THR A 146 12.12 14.73 5.50
CA THR A 146 11.56 13.88 6.54
C THR A 146 11.95 12.41 6.31
N PHE A 147 11.95 11.94 5.06
CA PHE A 147 12.47 10.62 4.71
C PHE A 147 13.97 10.50 4.97
N ALA A 148 14.77 11.54 4.69
CA ALA A 148 16.20 11.54 5.03
C ALA A 148 16.43 11.41 6.54
N LYS A 149 15.65 12.13 7.37
CA LYS A 149 15.66 11.96 8.83
C LYS A 149 15.30 10.52 9.22
N PHE A 150 14.26 9.95 8.64
CA PHE A 150 13.85 8.58 8.91
C PHE A 150 14.95 7.56 8.54
N MET A 151 15.51 7.66 7.35
CA MET A 151 16.64 6.80 6.92
C MET A 151 17.86 6.95 7.83
N SER A 152 18.06 8.12 8.45
CA SER A 152 19.17 8.36 9.39
C SER A 152 18.97 7.71 10.75
N LEU A 153 17.76 7.20 11.06
CA LEU A 153 17.48 6.53 12.33
C LEU A 153 18.19 5.18 12.46
N VAL A 154 18.47 4.47 11.35
CA VAL A 154 19.23 3.22 11.43
C VAL A 154 20.57 3.43 12.16
N GLY A 155 20.92 2.51 13.06
CA GLY A 155 22.18 2.52 13.78
C GLY A 155 23.39 2.41 12.83
N GLU A 156 24.62 2.45 13.40
CA GLU A 156 25.86 2.37 12.61
C GLU A 156 25.98 1.07 11.82
N GLU A 157 25.48 -0.04 12.38
CA GLU A 157 25.45 -1.36 11.75
C GLU A 157 24.19 -1.60 10.90
N GLY A 158 23.23 -0.68 10.94
CA GLY A 158 21.95 -0.79 10.24
C GLY A 158 22.07 -0.53 8.74
N THR A 159 21.03 -0.87 8.00
CA THR A 159 21.04 -0.74 6.52
C THR A 159 19.77 -0.05 6.00
N VAL A 160 19.95 0.88 5.08
CA VAL A 160 18.88 1.48 4.28
C VAL A 160 18.77 0.73 2.95
N VAL A 161 17.63 0.16 2.67
CA VAL A 161 17.28 -0.52 1.41
C VAL A 161 16.36 0.41 0.64
N VAL A 162 16.73 0.84 -0.56
CA VAL A 162 15.98 1.87 -1.29
C VAL A 162 15.80 1.49 -2.77
N CYS A 163 14.61 1.74 -3.33
CA CYS A 163 14.40 1.62 -4.77
C CYS A 163 15.19 2.72 -5.50
N GLY A 164 16.21 2.31 -6.23
CA GLY A 164 17.13 3.22 -6.92
C GLY A 164 16.75 3.51 -8.37
N ASP A 165 15.60 3.01 -8.85
CA ASP A 165 15.06 3.37 -10.18
C ASP A 165 14.69 4.86 -10.26
N ASN A 166 14.53 5.53 -9.09
CA ASN A 166 14.60 6.97 -8.97
C ASN A 166 15.97 7.37 -8.42
N PRO A 167 16.90 7.90 -9.27
CA PRO A 167 18.26 8.25 -8.86
C PRO A 167 18.31 9.31 -7.75
N HIS A 168 17.33 10.21 -7.71
CA HIS A 168 17.25 11.25 -6.68
C HIS A 168 16.99 10.64 -5.29
N VAL A 169 16.11 9.68 -5.19
CA VAL A 169 15.83 8.96 -3.92
C VAL A 169 17.06 8.18 -3.46
N ALA A 170 17.78 7.53 -4.40
CA ALA A 170 19.04 6.85 -4.08
C ALA A 170 20.13 7.82 -3.59
N GLU A 171 20.24 9.02 -4.19
CA GLU A 171 21.18 10.06 -3.76
C GLU A 171 20.81 10.60 -2.37
N LEU A 172 19.53 10.84 -2.14
CA LEU A 172 19.01 11.24 -0.83
C LEU A 172 19.37 10.22 0.26
N ALA A 173 19.18 8.92 -0.01
CA ALA A 173 19.57 7.87 0.92
C ALA A 173 21.07 7.87 1.20
N ARG A 174 21.91 8.01 0.19
CA ARG A 174 23.38 8.08 0.35
C ARG A 174 23.82 9.31 1.14
N SER A 175 23.09 10.44 1.02
CA SER A 175 23.40 11.67 1.77
C SER A 175 23.28 11.50 3.29
N THR A 176 22.56 10.49 3.77
CA THR A 176 22.43 10.18 5.20
C THR A 176 23.72 9.65 5.83
N GLY A 177 24.70 9.24 5.02
CA GLY A 177 25.94 8.62 5.48
C GLY A 177 25.80 7.22 6.06
N ARG A 178 24.62 6.59 5.90
CA ARG A 178 24.33 5.23 6.35
C ARG A 178 24.75 4.21 5.28
N ARG A 179 24.81 2.93 5.66
CA ARG A 179 24.96 1.86 4.69
C ARG A 179 23.70 1.79 3.83
N VAL A 180 23.85 1.96 2.50
CA VAL A 180 22.72 1.95 1.56
C VAL A 180 22.90 0.78 0.59
N VAL A 181 21.81 0.06 0.34
CA VAL A 181 21.68 -0.94 -0.72
C VAL A 181 20.55 -0.50 -1.62
N THR A 182 20.85 -0.27 -2.90
CA THR A 182 19.84 0.08 -3.91
C THR A 182 19.34 -1.16 -4.62
N TYR A 183 18.03 -1.20 -4.91
CA TYR A 183 17.42 -2.22 -5.74
C TYR A 183 16.54 -1.57 -6.81
N GLY A 184 16.35 -2.25 -7.94
CA GLY A 184 15.50 -1.74 -9.00
C GLY A 184 15.63 -2.56 -10.29
N THR A 185 15.01 -2.05 -11.36
CA THR A 185 15.13 -2.66 -12.71
C THR A 185 16.32 -2.10 -13.48
N ASP A 186 16.82 -0.94 -13.11
CA ASP A 186 18.02 -0.35 -13.72
C ASP A 186 19.28 -1.12 -13.29
N ALA A 187 20.15 -1.44 -14.25
CA ALA A 187 21.41 -2.12 -14.02
C ALA A 187 22.42 -1.33 -13.16
N ALA A 188 22.17 -0.06 -12.90
CA ALA A 188 22.97 0.78 -11.99
C ALA A 188 22.70 0.50 -10.51
N ASN A 189 21.65 -0.25 -10.18
CA ASN A 189 21.36 -0.65 -8.82
C ASN A 189 22.31 -1.75 -8.31
N ASP A 190 22.51 -1.79 -6.99
CA ASP A 190 23.29 -2.84 -6.35
C ASP A 190 22.61 -4.22 -6.52
N VAL A 191 21.28 -4.26 -6.46
CA VAL A 191 20.45 -5.43 -6.68
C VAL A 191 19.53 -5.18 -7.86
N VAL A 192 19.61 -6.05 -8.88
CA VAL A 192 18.87 -5.87 -10.13
C VAL A 192 17.71 -6.85 -10.22
N CYS A 193 16.50 -6.32 -10.37
CA CYS A 193 15.30 -7.06 -10.69
C CYS A 193 15.10 -7.09 -12.20
N THR A 194 15.11 -8.26 -12.80
CA THR A 194 14.81 -8.45 -14.23
C THR A 194 13.48 -9.16 -14.38
N PRO A 195 12.37 -8.43 -14.61
CA PRO A 195 11.05 -9.02 -14.85
C PRO A 195 11.05 -9.90 -16.11
N HIS A 196 10.30 -10.99 -16.06
CA HIS A 196 10.07 -11.83 -17.24
C HIS A 196 8.65 -12.41 -17.27
N ALA A 197 8.22 -12.90 -18.42
CA ALA A 197 6.91 -13.51 -18.58
C ALA A 197 6.79 -14.78 -17.72
N HIS A 198 5.64 -15.00 -17.13
CA HIS A 198 5.28 -16.22 -16.41
C HIS A 198 4.10 -16.90 -17.09
N GLU A 199 3.97 -18.23 -16.93
CA GLU A 199 2.92 -19.03 -17.60
C GLU A 199 1.50 -18.68 -17.11
N HIS A 200 1.36 -18.23 -15.85
CA HIS A 200 0.10 -17.88 -15.25
C HIS A 200 -0.11 -16.37 -15.23
N ALA A 201 -1.20 -15.90 -15.82
CA ALA A 201 -1.47 -14.49 -16.05
C ALA A 201 -1.51 -13.62 -14.76
N LEU A 202 -1.97 -14.18 -13.62
CA LEU A 202 -2.05 -13.45 -12.34
C LEU A 202 -0.77 -13.54 -11.51
N GLU A 203 0.26 -14.21 -11.99
CA GLU A 203 1.55 -14.36 -11.32
C GLU A 203 2.57 -13.35 -11.88
N GLY A 204 3.48 -12.91 -11.03
CA GLY A 204 4.64 -12.13 -11.43
C GLY A 204 5.91 -12.94 -11.24
N ALA A 205 6.87 -12.83 -12.16
CA ALA A 205 8.17 -13.48 -12.05
C ALA A 205 9.32 -12.56 -12.45
N CYS A 206 10.43 -12.68 -11.72
CA CYS A 206 11.66 -11.98 -12.05
C CYS A 206 12.89 -12.78 -11.60
N THR A 207 13.99 -12.53 -12.27
CA THR A 207 15.32 -12.91 -11.78
C THR A 207 15.89 -11.74 -10.98
N VAL A 208 16.26 -11.97 -9.73
CA VAL A 208 16.96 -11.00 -8.89
C VAL A 208 18.44 -11.34 -8.85
N THR A 209 19.29 -10.38 -9.24
CA THR A 209 20.74 -10.50 -9.21
C THR A 209 21.29 -9.73 -8.02
N LEU A 210 21.98 -10.41 -7.11
CA LEU A 210 22.61 -9.83 -5.92
C LEU A 210 24.02 -9.25 -6.24
N PRO A 211 24.60 -8.41 -5.37
CA PRO A 211 25.90 -7.77 -5.61
C PRO A 211 27.08 -8.73 -5.78
N ASP A 212 26.98 -9.94 -5.25
CA ASP A 212 27.98 -11.02 -5.42
C ASP A 212 27.83 -11.79 -6.74
N GLY A 213 26.83 -11.43 -7.55
CA GLY A 213 26.52 -12.08 -8.84
C GLY A 213 25.59 -13.30 -8.69
N ALA A 214 25.18 -13.66 -7.48
CA ALA A 214 24.18 -14.73 -7.30
C ALA A 214 22.83 -14.30 -7.87
N THR A 215 22.12 -15.23 -8.50
CA THR A 215 20.81 -15.00 -9.10
C THR A 215 19.76 -15.88 -8.45
N HIS A 216 18.59 -15.29 -8.21
CA HIS A 216 17.46 -15.99 -7.59
C HIS A 216 16.18 -15.72 -8.39
N GLU A 217 15.46 -16.79 -8.70
CA GLU A 217 14.12 -16.68 -9.28
C GLU A 217 13.11 -16.35 -8.20
N VAL A 218 12.39 -15.28 -8.38
CA VAL A 218 11.29 -14.84 -7.49
C VAL A 218 9.99 -14.93 -8.26
N VAL A 219 9.05 -15.69 -7.72
CA VAL A 219 7.68 -15.83 -8.27
C VAL A 219 6.68 -15.41 -7.21
N ILE A 220 5.80 -14.48 -7.54
CA ILE A 220 4.67 -14.08 -6.71
C ILE A 220 3.37 -14.57 -7.37
N LYS A 221 2.58 -15.38 -6.63
CA LYS A 221 1.36 -16.04 -7.15
C LYS A 221 0.13 -15.14 -7.14
N SER A 222 0.25 -13.96 -6.60
CA SER A 222 -0.76 -12.92 -6.56
C SER A 222 -0.09 -11.57 -6.79
N ASN A 223 -0.88 -10.54 -7.09
CA ASN A 223 -0.37 -9.19 -7.27
C ASN A 223 0.61 -9.06 -8.47
N PRO A 224 0.12 -9.17 -9.71
CA PRO A 224 0.94 -9.01 -10.92
C PRO A 224 1.49 -7.58 -11.03
N GLY A 225 2.49 -7.39 -11.90
CA GLY A 225 3.07 -6.11 -12.25
C GLY A 225 4.45 -5.85 -11.66
N THR A 226 5.23 -5.07 -12.40
CA THR A 226 6.64 -4.78 -12.06
C THR A 226 6.81 -4.16 -10.68
N HIS A 227 5.88 -3.29 -10.26
CA HIS A 227 5.91 -2.68 -8.93
C HIS A 227 5.85 -3.73 -7.80
N ASN A 228 5.09 -4.82 -7.98
CA ASN A 228 5.04 -5.90 -6.99
C ASN A 228 6.28 -6.80 -7.04
N LEU A 229 6.91 -6.95 -8.22
CA LEU A 229 8.21 -7.60 -8.32
C LEU A 229 9.31 -6.79 -7.63
N LEU A 230 9.25 -5.46 -7.70
CA LEU A 230 10.12 -4.57 -6.93
C LEU A 230 9.88 -4.68 -5.43
N ASN A 231 8.62 -4.77 -4.98
CA ASN A 231 8.30 -5.01 -3.58
C ASN A 231 8.86 -6.36 -3.08
N ALA A 232 8.75 -7.42 -3.90
CA ALA A 232 9.32 -8.73 -3.60
C ALA A 232 10.86 -8.71 -3.61
N THR A 233 11.46 -7.95 -4.52
CA THR A 233 12.91 -7.74 -4.56
C THR A 233 13.38 -7.04 -3.29
N ALA A 234 12.67 -6.00 -2.82
CA ALA A 234 12.97 -5.36 -1.54
C ALA A 234 12.95 -6.35 -0.38
N ALA A 235 11.95 -7.23 -0.32
CA ALA A 235 11.85 -8.26 0.71
C ALA A 235 13.04 -9.25 0.64
N LEU A 236 13.47 -9.66 -0.56
CA LEU A 236 14.65 -10.49 -0.75
C LEU A 236 15.93 -9.78 -0.31
N VAL A 237 16.06 -8.48 -0.62
CA VAL A 237 17.20 -7.66 -0.16
C VAL A 237 17.23 -7.57 1.35
N VAL A 238 16.08 -7.43 2.02
CA VAL A 238 16.00 -7.49 3.50
C VAL A 238 16.58 -8.81 4.02
N ALA A 239 16.19 -9.96 3.45
CA ALA A 239 16.75 -11.25 3.85
C ALA A 239 18.27 -11.29 3.65
N TRP A 240 18.77 -10.81 2.50
CA TRP A 240 20.18 -10.80 2.19
C TRP A 240 20.99 -9.90 3.13
N VAL A 241 20.52 -8.68 3.46
CA VAL A 241 21.23 -7.78 4.39
C VAL A 241 21.21 -8.28 5.83
N LEU A 242 20.22 -9.08 6.21
CA LEU A 242 20.15 -9.80 7.50
C LEU A 242 21.03 -11.06 7.53
N GLY A 243 21.71 -11.40 6.44
CA GLY A 243 22.56 -12.60 6.36
C GLY A 243 21.78 -13.92 6.28
N LEU A 244 20.50 -13.86 5.91
CA LEU A 244 19.65 -15.02 5.71
C LEU A 244 19.91 -15.67 4.34
N ASP A 245 19.50 -16.94 4.20
CA ASP A 245 19.61 -17.66 2.93
C ASP A 245 18.69 -17.04 1.87
N ALA A 246 19.28 -16.36 0.87
CA ALA A 246 18.54 -15.66 -0.18
C ALA A 246 17.77 -16.63 -1.10
N HIS A 247 18.24 -17.88 -1.28
CA HIS A 247 17.51 -18.89 -2.05
C HIS A 247 16.23 -19.31 -1.32
N ALA A 248 16.35 -19.64 -0.04
CA ALA A 248 15.19 -19.96 0.79
C ALA A 248 14.20 -18.78 0.92
N ALA A 249 14.70 -17.54 0.96
CA ALA A 249 13.89 -16.34 0.96
C ALA A 249 13.10 -16.17 -0.37
N ALA A 250 13.73 -16.37 -1.51
CA ALA A 250 13.08 -16.35 -2.82
C ALA A 250 12.00 -17.43 -2.94
N GLU A 251 12.27 -18.65 -2.50
CA GLU A 251 11.25 -19.71 -2.43
C GLU A 251 10.08 -19.34 -1.50
N ALA A 252 10.38 -18.76 -0.33
CA ALA A 252 9.38 -18.35 0.64
C ALA A 252 8.41 -17.29 0.09
N LEU A 253 8.91 -16.35 -0.73
CA LEU A 253 8.10 -15.31 -1.39
C LEU A 253 7.02 -15.91 -2.31
N SER A 254 7.23 -17.08 -2.91
CA SER A 254 6.22 -17.78 -3.72
C SER A 254 4.97 -18.17 -2.92
N GLY A 255 5.05 -18.13 -1.61
CA GLY A 255 3.93 -18.39 -0.71
C GLY A 255 3.16 -17.17 -0.27
N PHE A 256 3.54 -15.98 -0.74
CA PHE A 256 2.78 -14.76 -0.50
C PHE A 256 1.42 -14.84 -1.18
N ALA A 257 0.35 -14.75 -0.40
CA ALA A 257 -1.03 -14.88 -0.87
C ALA A 257 -1.68 -13.54 -1.23
N GLY A 258 -1.01 -12.43 -0.91
CA GLY A 258 -1.52 -11.09 -1.12
C GLY A 258 -1.88 -10.36 0.17
N VAL A 259 -2.40 -9.16 0.00
CA VAL A 259 -3.01 -8.33 1.05
C VAL A 259 -4.40 -7.96 0.59
N ARG A 260 -5.38 -7.98 1.50
CA ARG A 260 -6.75 -7.58 1.16
C ARG A 260 -6.76 -6.20 0.53
N ARG A 261 -7.55 -6.05 -0.51
CA ARG A 261 -7.70 -4.84 -1.30
C ARG A 261 -6.43 -4.41 -2.05
N ARG A 262 -5.52 -5.33 -2.37
CA ARG A 262 -4.36 -5.09 -3.24
C ARG A 262 -4.42 -6.08 -4.39
N PHE A 263 -5.12 -5.70 -5.45
CA PHE A 263 -5.44 -6.55 -6.61
C PHE A 263 -6.07 -7.90 -6.19
N THR A 264 -6.95 -7.85 -5.18
CA THR A 264 -7.56 -9.05 -4.60
C THR A 264 -8.69 -9.56 -5.47
N ARG A 265 -8.62 -10.82 -5.91
CA ARG A 265 -9.72 -11.47 -6.64
C ARG A 265 -10.92 -11.64 -5.70
N VAL A 266 -12.02 -11.00 -6.05
CA VAL A 266 -13.30 -11.07 -5.33
C VAL A 266 -14.07 -12.33 -5.75
N GLY A 267 -14.08 -12.62 -7.05
CA GLY A 267 -14.75 -13.79 -7.61
C GLY A 267 -14.84 -13.74 -9.13
N ASP A 268 -15.52 -14.74 -9.70
CA ASP A 268 -15.86 -14.79 -11.11
C ASP A 268 -17.37 -15.05 -11.24
N ILE A 269 -17.98 -14.38 -12.21
CA ILE A 269 -19.39 -14.54 -12.54
C ILE A 269 -19.56 -14.40 -14.06
N ASP A 270 -20.24 -15.35 -14.71
CA ASP A 270 -20.56 -15.34 -16.15
C ASP A 270 -19.35 -15.07 -17.07
N GLY A 271 -18.17 -15.54 -16.69
CA GLY A 271 -16.93 -15.31 -17.43
C GLY A 271 -16.30 -13.93 -17.20
N ILE A 272 -16.80 -13.15 -16.27
CA ILE A 272 -16.24 -11.89 -15.81
C ILE A 272 -15.39 -12.18 -14.58
N THR A 273 -14.15 -11.68 -14.54
CA THR A 273 -13.31 -11.71 -13.33
C THR A 273 -13.44 -10.36 -12.59
N VAL A 274 -13.72 -10.44 -11.28
CA VAL A 274 -13.90 -9.24 -10.42
C VAL A 274 -12.74 -9.16 -9.44
N VAL A 275 -12.08 -7.98 -9.40
CA VAL A 275 -10.91 -7.68 -8.55
C VAL A 275 -11.18 -6.40 -7.75
N ASP A 276 -10.69 -6.35 -6.52
CA ASP A 276 -10.71 -5.15 -5.67
C ASP A 276 -9.30 -4.62 -5.41
N ASP A 277 -9.09 -3.32 -5.61
CA ASP A 277 -7.81 -2.65 -5.38
C ASP A 277 -7.99 -1.37 -4.55
N TYR A 278 -7.08 -1.16 -3.61
CA TYR A 278 -7.08 0.00 -2.72
C TYR A 278 -6.52 1.26 -3.40
N GLY A 279 -5.96 1.14 -4.60
CA GLY A 279 -5.33 2.23 -5.34
C GLY A 279 -6.22 3.46 -5.41
N HIS A 280 -5.74 4.57 -4.91
CA HIS A 280 -6.48 5.82 -4.82
C HIS A 280 -5.62 7.05 -5.16
N HIS A 281 -4.33 6.84 -5.45
CA HIS A 281 -3.42 7.84 -5.98
C HIS A 281 -3.19 7.59 -7.49
N PRO A 282 -3.02 8.64 -8.33
CA PRO A 282 -2.81 8.47 -9.78
C PRO A 282 -1.70 7.48 -10.15
N THR A 283 -0.56 7.50 -9.44
CA THR A 283 0.56 6.58 -9.65
C THR A 283 0.15 5.13 -9.38
N GLU A 284 -0.58 4.85 -8.30
CA GLU A 284 -1.07 3.49 -7.98
C GLU A 284 -2.04 3.00 -9.06
N ILE A 285 -2.97 3.85 -9.49
CA ILE A 285 -3.94 3.54 -10.54
C ILE A 285 -3.23 3.16 -11.83
N LYS A 286 -2.27 3.98 -12.29
CA LYS A 286 -1.48 3.72 -13.49
C LYS A 286 -0.76 2.36 -13.39
N ALA A 287 -0.11 2.09 -12.27
CA ALA A 287 0.62 0.85 -12.05
C ALA A 287 -0.29 -0.39 -12.06
N THR A 288 -1.43 -0.32 -11.37
CA THR A 288 -2.42 -1.40 -11.31
C THR A 288 -3.03 -1.65 -12.69
N LEU A 289 -3.42 -0.61 -13.42
CA LEU A 289 -4.04 -0.75 -14.74
C LEU A 289 -3.05 -1.25 -15.80
N ALA A 290 -1.80 -0.80 -15.77
CA ALA A 290 -0.74 -1.32 -16.64
C ALA A 290 -0.50 -2.81 -16.39
N ALA A 291 -0.48 -3.25 -15.11
CA ALA A 291 -0.40 -4.66 -14.76
C ALA A 291 -1.62 -5.44 -15.29
N ALA A 292 -2.83 -4.94 -15.06
CA ALA A 292 -4.08 -5.55 -15.51
C ALA A 292 -4.13 -5.73 -17.03
N ARG A 293 -3.64 -4.74 -17.78
CA ARG A 293 -3.57 -4.79 -19.25
C ARG A 293 -2.70 -5.94 -19.76
N GLY A 294 -1.64 -6.28 -19.02
CA GLY A 294 -0.75 -7.40 -19.35
C GLY A 294 -1.36 -8.80 -19.13
N LEU A 295 -2.53 -8.92 -18.47
CA LEU A 295 -3.13 -10.20 -18.10
C LEU A 295 -3.94 -10.88 -19.23
N GLY A 296 -4.15 -10.20 -20.34
CA GLY A 296 -4.81 -10.77 -21.53
C GLY A 296 -6.34 -10.84 -21.47
N PHE A 297 -6.99 -10.09 -20.58
CA PHE A 297 -8.45 -9.91 -20.57
C PHE A 297 -8.92 -9.16 -21.82
N LYS A 298 -10.18 -9.37 -22.20
CA LYS A 298 -10.79 -8.71 -23.36
C LYS A 298 -10.84 -7.21 -23.17
N ASN A 299 -11.35 -6.75 -22.03
CA ASN A 299 -11.35 -5.36 -21.59
C ASN A 299 -10.93 -5.27 -20.12
N VAL A 300 -10.41 -4.10 -19.72
CA VAL A 300 -10.17 -3.71 -18.32
C VAL A 300 -11.15 -2.60 -17.97
N ASP A 301 -12.19 -2.96 -17.24
CA ASP A 301 -13.26 -2.06 -16.83
C ASP A 301 -13.07 -1.65 -15.37
N VAL A 302 -13.22 -0.36 -15.07
CA VAL A 302 -12.89 0.19 -13.75
C VAL A 302 -14.10 0.90 -13.15
N VAL A 303 -14.42 0.56 -11.90
CA VAL A 303 -15.24 1.39 -11.01
C VAL A 303 -14.31 2.12 -10.05
N PHE A 304 -14.24 3.44 -10.14
CA PHE A 304 -13.35 4.23 -9.29
C PHE A 304 -14.10 5.16 -8.36
N GLN A 305 -13.67 5.15 -7.09
CA GLN A 305 -14.13 6.09 -6.07
C GLN A 305 -13.01 7.04 -5.67
N PRO A 306 -13.07 8.33 -6.06
CA PRO A 306 -12.11 9.30 -5.54
C PRO A 306 -12.19 9.38 -4.01
N HIS A 307 -11.04 9.47 -3.36
CA HIS A 307 -10.93 9.51 -1.91
C HIS A 307 -10.36 10.85 -1.44
N ARG A 308 -11.12 11.59 -0.64
CA ARG A 308 -10.92 12.98 -0.18
C ARG A 308 -11.06 14.02 -1.29
N TYR A 309 -11.76 15.09 -0.95
CA TYR A 309 -11.92 16.25 -1.84
C TYR A 309 -10.61 17.00 -2.05
N SER A 310 -9.81 17.14 -1.00
CA SER A 310 -8.51 17.80 -1.04
C SER A 310 -7.55 17.12 -2.04
N ARG A 311 -7.44 15.79 -1.99
CA ARG A 311 -6.61 15.02 -2.92
C ARG A 311 -7.12 15.15 -4.36
N LEU A 312 -8.42 15.00 -4.57
CA LEU A 312 -9.00 15.14 -5.90
C LEU A 312 -8.73 16.53 -6.49
N GLN A 313 -8.82 17.58 -5.68
CA GLN A 313 -8.51 18.94 -6.11
C GLN A 313 -7.04 19.13 -6.48
N ALA A 314 -6.13 18.61 -5.63
CA ALA A 314 -4.68 18.79 -5.82
C ALA A 314 -4.15 18.02 -7.04
N LEU A 315 -4.72 16.84 -7.35
CA LEU A 315 -4.20 15.90 -8.35
C LEU A 315 -5.13 15.69 -9.55
N VAL A 316 -6.06 16.60 -9.80
CA VAL A 316 -7.09 16.42 -10.84
C VAL A 316 -6.51 16.16 -12.22
N ASP A 317 -5.44 16.86 -12.60
CA ASP A 317 -4.79 16.68 -13.90
C ASP A 317 -4.07 15.34 -13.98
N ASP A 318 -3.38 14.92 -12.91
CA ASP A 318 -2.72 13.60 -12.83
C ASP A 318 -3.75 12.45 -12.90
N PHE A 319 -4.91 12.62 -12.27
CA PHE A 319 -6.03 11.69 -12.41
C PHE A 319 -6.57 11.66 -13.85
N GLY A 320 -6.52 12.77 -14.58
CA GLY A 320 -6.92 12.84 -15.99
C GLY A 320 -6.22 11.77 -16.82
N ASP A 321 -4.94 11.53 -16.59
CA ASP A 321 -4.11 10.56 -17.30
C ASP A 321 -4.06 9.17 -16.64
N ALA A 322 -4.53 9.03 -15.39
CA ALA A 322 -4.34 7.82 -14.61
C ALA A 322 -5.07 6.60 -15.18
N PHE A 323 -6.14 6.81 -15.94
CA PHE A 323 -6.99 5.76 -16.47
C PHE A 323 -6.71 5.41 -17.94
N ALA A 324 -5.55 5.77 -18.49
CA ALA A 324 -5.21 5.50 -19.90
C ALA A 324 -5.42 4.03 -20.30
N ASP A 325 -5.04 3.09 -19.42
CA ASP A 325 -5.12 1.66 -19.65
C ASP A 325 -6.48 1.01 -19.33
N ALA A 326 -7.46 1.76 -18.83
CA ALA A 326 -8.84 1.28 -18.70
C ALA A 326 -9.58 1.36 -20.04
N ASP A 327 -10.43 0.38 -20.36
CA ASP A 327 -11.33 0.45 -21.53
C ASP A 327 -12.59 1.26 -21.19
N LYS A 328 -13.19 1.00 -20.04
CA LYS A 328 -14.35 1.71 -19.52
C LYS A 328 -14.08 2.18 -18.09
N LEU A 329 -14.51 3.39 -17.79
CA LEU A 329 -14.40 3.99 -16.47
C LEU A 329 -15.77 4.41 -15.95
N VAL A 330 -16.15 3.89 -14.81
CA VAL A 330 -17.34 4.30 -14.07
C VAL A 330 -16.89 4.98 -12.78
N LEU A 331 -17.24 6.25 -12.64
CA LEU A 331 -16.96 7.05 -11.46
C LEU A 331 -18.18 7.05 -10.53
N ILE A 332 -17.96 6.86 -9.24
CA ILE A 332 -18.96 7.05 -8.20
C ILE A 332 -18.63 8.27 -7.35
N ASP A 333 -19.49 8.63 -6.40
CA ASP A 333 -19.28 9.81 -5.56
C ASP A 333 -17.98 9.77 -4.76
N VAL A 334 -17.40 10.95 -4.51
CA VAL A 334 -16.20 11.11 -3.69
C VAL A 334 -16.45 10.57 -2.27
N PHE A 335 -15.58 9.69 -1.82
CA PHE A 335 -15.54 9.30 -0.41
C PHE A 335 -14.85 10.40 0.41
N SER A 336 -15.61 11.07 1.27
CA SER A 336 -15.15 12.27 1.97
C SER A 336 -14.04 12.02 2.99
N ALA A 337 -14.01 10.83 3.59
CA ALA A 337 -13.11 10.49 4.72
C ALA A 337 -13.13 11.53 5.85
N GLY A 338 -14.32 12.12 6.11
CA GLY A 338 -14.52 13.14 7.13
C GLY A 338 -14.27 14.59 6.69
N GLU A 339 -13.81 14.80 5.45
CA GLU A 339 -13.68 16.16 4.90
C GLU A 339 -15.05 16.78 4.54
N MET A 340 -15.14 18.09 4.64
CA MET A 340 -16.28 18.85 4.11
C MET A 340 -16.14 18.95 2.58
N PRO A 341 -17.26 18.88 1.83
CA PRO A 341 -17.22 19.05 0.39
C PRO A 341 -16.62 20.40 -0.02
N ILE A 342 -15.72 20.36 -1.02
CA ILE A 342 -15.13 21.56 -1.61
C ILE A 342 -15.97 21.97 -2.82
N PRO A 343 -16.46 23.21 -2.91
CA PRO A 343 -17.27 23.66 -4.04
C PRO A 343 -16.57 23.45 -5.39
N GLY A 344 -17.25 22.78 -6.32
CA GLY A 344 -16.73 22.48 -7.66
C GLY A 344 -15.89 21.22 -7.77
N VAL A 345 -15.45 20.62 -6.65
CA VAL A 345 -14.66 19.37 -6.62
C VAL A 345 -15.61 18.17 -6.53
N THR A 346 -15.78 17.46 -7.63
CA THR A 346 -16.75 16.34 -7.75
C THR A 346 -16.21 15.25 -8.67
N SER A 347 -16.75 14.04 -8.56
CA SER A 347 -16.45 12.96 -9.49
C SER A 347 -16.90 13.27 -10.92
N LYS A 348 -17.91 14.15 -11.09
CA LYS A 348 -18.30 14.64 -12.41
C LYS A 348 -17.20 15.51 -13.03
N MET A 349 -16.58 16.41 -12.26
CA MET A 349 -15.42 17.18 -12.69
C MET A 349 -14.30 16.24 -13.16
N LEU A 350 -13.99 15.19 -12.40
CA LEU A 350 -13.00 14.19 -12.78
C LEU A 350 -13.38 13.49 -14.09
N ALA A 351 -14.65 13.09 -14.25
CA ALA A 351 -15.12 12.48 -15.50
C ALA A 351 -14.88 13.40 -16.72
N ASP A 352 -15.13 14.68 -16.56
CA ASP A 352 -14.94 15.66 -17.63
C ASP A 352 -13.43 15.87 -17.93
N THR A 353 -12.57 15.84 -16.90
CA THR A 353 -11.09 15.90 -17.03
C THR A 353 -10.56 14.67 -17.79
N VAL A 354 -10.95 13.46 -17.38
CA VAL A 354 -10.52 12.22 -18.06
C VAL A 354 -10.96 12.21 -19.52
N ARG A 355 -12.17 12.66 -19.83
CA ARG A 355 -12.65 12.79 -21.24
C ARG A 355 -11.84 13.80 -22.05
N ALA A 356 -11.39 14.88 -21.40
CA ALA A 356 -10.55 15.90 -22.06
C ALA A 356 -9.16 15.35 -22.38
N HIS A 357 -8.55 14.57 -21.48
CA HIS A 357 -7.25 13.92 -21.68
C HIS A 357 -7.33 12.76 -22.69
N HIS A 358 -8.43 12.01 -22.68
CA HIS A 358 -8.65 10.82 -23.53
C HIS A 358 -9.95 10.94 -24.34
N PRO A 359 -9.98 11.75 -25.42
CA PRO A 359 -11.15 11.87 -26.28
C PRO A 359 -11.58 10.51 -26.85
N GLY A 360 -12.85 10.16 -26.65
CA GLY A 360 -13.41 8.88 -27.11
C GLY A 360 -13.37 7.74 -26.06
N LYS A 361 -12.73 7.92 -24.92
CA LYS A 361 -12.80 6.95 -23.81
C LYS A 361 -14.21 6.86 -23.24
N SER A 362 -14.66 5.63 -22.95
CA SER A 362 -15.94 5.39 -22.28
C SER A 362 -15.82 5.77 -20.81
N VAL A 363 -16.34 6.93 -20.43
CA VAL A 363 -16.36 7.42 -19.04
C VAL A 363 -17.78 7.76 -18.65
N SER A 364 -18.26 7.21 -17.54
CA SER A 364 -19.57 7.51 -16.96
C SER A 364 -19.44 7.93 -15.50
N TYR A 365 -20.41 8.69 -15.00
CA TYR A 365 -20.55 9.02 -13.60
C TYR A 365 -21.90 8.53 -13.11
N VAL A 366 -21.91 7.63 -12.13
CA VAL A 366 -23.11 6.95 -11.62
C VAL A 366 -23.07 6.99 -10.09
N PRO A 367 -23.74 7.96 -9.44
CA PRO A 367 -23.68 8.13 -7.98
C PRO A 367 -24.53 7.11 -7.20
N GLY A 368 -25.61 6.62 -7.79
CA GLY A 368 -26.54 5.72 -7.11
C GLY A 368 -26.12 4.26 -7.16
N ARG A 369 -26.11 3.54 -6.03
CA ARG A 369 -25.64 2.15 -5.96
C ARG A 369 -26.43 1.20 -6.87
N MET A 370 -27.76 1.25 -6.86
CA MET A 370 -28.57 0.38 -7.73
C MET A 370 -28.36 0.68 -9.19
N GLN A 371 -28.34 1.99 -9.57
CA GLN A 371 -28.05 2.40 -10.94
C GLN A 371 -26.64 1.99 -11.36
N LEU A 372 -25.69 1.93 -10.42
CA LEU A 372 -24.33 1.46 -10.68
C LEU A 372 -24.34 -0.03 -11.07
N LEU A 373 -25.01 -0.89 -10.31
CA LEU A 373 -25.06 -2.33 -10.60
C LEU A 373 -25.76 -2.61 -11.92
N GLU A 374 -26.85 -1.91 -12.23
CA GLU A 374 -27.53 -1.97 -13.53
C GLU A 374 -26.59 -1.52 -14.66
N ALA A 375 -25.94 -0.37 -14.53
CA ALA A 375 -25.00 0.14 -15.52
C ALA A 375 -23.82 -0.80 -15.76
N LEU A 376 -23.27 -1.40 -14.72
CA LEU A 376 -22.21 -2.40 -14.84
C LEU A 376 -22.68 -3.63 -15.60
N SER A 377 -23.89 -4.13 -15.30
CA SER A 377 -24.43 -5.31 -16.00
C SER A 377 -24.72 -5.06 -17.50
N ASP A 378 -24.82 -3.81 -17.91
CA ASP A 378 -25.02 -3.42 -19.30
C ASP A 378 -23.71 -3.26 -20.09
N ILE A 379 -22.59 -3.00 -19.38
CA ILE A 379 -21.33 -2.66 -20.03
C ILE A 379 -20.24 -3.72 -19.89
N VAL A 380 -20.26 -4.52 -18.82
CA VAL A 380 -19.23 -5.55 -18.57
C VAL A 380 -19.66 -6.84 -19.27
N GLU A 381 -18.75 -7.44 -20.03
CA GLU A 381 -19.03 -8.62 -20.86
C GLU A 381 -18.17 -9.83 -20.44
N PRO A 382 -18.58 -11.06 -20.79
CA PRO A 382 -17.74 -12.23 -20.59
C PRO A 382 -16.33 -12.08 -21.22
N GLY A 383 -15.31 -12.38 -20.42
CA GLY A 383 -13.90 -12.19 -20.77
C GLY A 383 -13.30 -10.85 -20.29
N ASP A 384 -14.11 -9.96 -19.69
CA ASP A 384 -13.65 -8.72 -19.13
C ASP A 384 -13.11 -8.91 -17.70
N LEU A 385 -12.21 -8.00 -17.31
CA LEU A 385 -11.76 -7.79 -15.93
C LEU A 385 -12.46 -6.55 -15.38
N LEU A 386 -13.26 -6.70 -14.35
CA LEU A 386 -13.84 -5.59 -13.59
C LEU A 386 -13.00 -5.31 -12.36
N ILE A 387 -12.46 -4.10 -12.23
CA ILE A 387 -11.69 -3.65 -11.07
C ILE A 387 -12.49 -2.62 -10.29
N THR A 388 -12.80 -2.89 -9.03
CA THR A 388 -13.25 -1.89 -8.07
C THR A 388 -12.03 -1.23 -7.43
N MET A 389 -11.92 0.10 -7.52
CA MET A 389 -10.68 0.80 -7.17
C MET A 389 -10.95 2.03 -6.29
N GLY A 390 -10.22 2.14 -5.17
CA GLY A 390 -10.29 3.27 -4.25
C GLY A 390 -10.21 2.89 -2.78
N ALA A 391 -9.89 3.85 -1.91
CA ALA A 391 -9.72 3.62 -0.47
C ALA A 391 -11.05 3.64 0.34
N GLY A 392 -12.17 3.99 -0.30
CA GLY A 392 -13.49 4.10 0.33
C GLY A 392 -14.30 2.79 0.32
N ASP A 393 -15.62 2.95 0.29
CA ASP A 393 -16.60 1.86 0.31
C ASP A 393 -16.86 1.21 -1.06
N VAL A 394 -16.14 1.63 -2.09
CA VAL A 394 -16.15 0.99 -3.42
C VAL A 394 -15.83 -0.52 -3.37
N THR A 395 -15.07 -0.94 -2.36
CA THR A 395 -14.74 -2.36 -2.11
C THR A 395 -15.97 -3.26 -1.98
N THR A 396 -17.15 -2.73 -1.61
CA THR A 396 -18.39 -3.52 -1.54
C THR A 396 -19.06 -3.72 -2.90
N VAL A 397 -18.67 -2.94 -3.92
CA VAL A 397 -19.30 -3.01 -5.26
C VAL A 397 -19.03 -4.35 -5.93
N GLY A 398 -17.81 -4.89 -5.81
CA GLY A 398 -17.47 -6.18 -6.42
C GLY A 398 -18.35 -7.33 -5.94
N PRO A 399 -18.43 -7.60 -4.63
CA PRO A 399 -19.34 -8.59 -4.05
C PRO A 399 -20.80 -8.33 -4.42
N GLU A 400 -21.28 -7.09 -4.31
CA GLU A 400 -22.65 -6.71 -4.65
C GLU A 400 -22.98 -6.94 -6.14
N PHE A 401 -22.01 -6.73 -7.04
CA PHE A 401 -22.20 -6.99 -8.47
C PHE A 401 -22.30 -8.49 -8.76
N ILE A 402 -21.48 -9.31 -8.13
CA ILE A 402 -21.57 -10.77 -8.23
C ILE A 402 -22.94 -11.26 -7.73
N ASP A 403 -23.37 -10.79 -6.55
CA ASP A 403 -24.68 -11.11 -5.98
C ASP A 403 -25.82 -10.64 -6.89
N TYR A 404 -25.71 -9.44 -7.47
CA TYR A 404 -26.70 -8.87 -8.38
C TYR A 404 -26.89 -9.73 -9.64
N LEU A 405 -25.80 -10.16 -10.29
CA LEU A 405 -25.87 -11.04 -11.46
C LEU A 405 -26.43 -12.42 -11.07
N THR A 406 -25.95 -13.01 -9.99
CA THR A 406 -26.44 -14.31 -9.48
C THR A 406 -27.95 -14.31 -9.23
N ASN A 407 -28.53 -13.20 -8.78
CA ASN A 407 -29.96 -13.08 -8.48
C ASN A 407 -30.79 -12.56 -9.67
N LYS A 408 -30.17 -12.18 -10.77
CA LYS A 408 -30.84 -11.70 -12.00
C LYS A 408 -31.28 -12.84 -12.90
N GLU A 409 -30.67 -14.03 -12.73
CA GLU A 409 -31.12 -15.28 -13.37
C GLU A 409 -32.34 -15.88 -12.65
#